data_5f8f3275cff4118cf3913cf5ce45f1ee
#
_entry.id   5f8f3275cff4118cf3913cf5ce45f1ee
#
_cell.length_a   1.000
_cell.length_b   1.000
_cell.length_c   1.000
_cell.angle_alpha   90.00
_cell.angle_beta   90.00
_cell.angle_gamma   90.00
#
_symmetry.space_group_name_H-M   'P 1'
#
loop_
_entity.id
_entity.type
_entity.pdbx_description
1 polymer ?
#
loop_
_entity_poly.entity_id
_entity_poly.type
_entity_poly.pdbx_seq_one_letter_code
_entity_poly.pdbx_strand_id
1 'polypeptide(L)'
;MRARPPIRQTLLLAALLAGAGVAAGAPNDDAMLKLAASSGCVTCHAIEPGGKGPDGLAPVGPAWKDVAAKYKGQKDAQAQLTRTVMQGSNPYESHWKGKVSGLAMPPNKVAISEADAKRLVGWILALPRAAKP
;
A
#
# COMPACT_ATOMS: atom_id res chain seq x y z
N MET A 1 72.51 -30.29 18.50
CA MET A 1 71.44 -29.47 19.15
C MET A 1 71.06 -28.39 18.17
N ARG A 2 69.89 -28.50 17.51
CA ARG A 2 69.36 -27.50 16.57
C ARG A 2 68.16 -26.85 17.20
N ALA A 3 68.28 -25.54 17.49
CA ALA A 3 67.20 -24.73 18.05
C ALA A 3 66.18 -24.41 16.94
N ARG A 4 64.87 -24.60 17.26
CA ARG A 4 63.75 -24.23 16.43
C ARG A 4 63.34 -22.75 16.70
N PRO A 5 63.03 -21.95 15.70
CA PRO A 5 62.55 -20.59 15.92
C PRO A 5 61.04 -20.57 16.32
N PRO A 6 60.57 -19.59 17.10
CA PRO A 6 59.19 -19.49 17.51
C PRO A 6 58.30 -19.00 16.39
N ILE A 7 57.16 -19.68 16.21
CA ILE A 7 56.07 -19.31 15.28
C ILE A 7 55.36 -18.07 15.87
N ARG A 8 55.48 -16.92 15.21
CA ARG A 8 54.66 -15.74 15.49
C ARG A 8 53.25 -15.97 14.94
N GLN A 9 52.31 -16.17 15.83
CA GLN A 9 50.90 -16.17 15.50
C GLN A 9 50.45 -14.74 15.24
N THR A 10 50.17 -14.41 13.97
CA THR A 10 49.54 -13.17 13.55
C THR A 10 48.04 -13.34 13.72
N LEU A 11 47.46 -12.70 14.76
CA LEU A 11 46.01 -12.59 14.94
C LEU A 11 45.46 -11.60 13.90
N LEU A 12 44.78 -12.14 12.90
CA LEU A 12 43.96 -11.38 11.95
C LEU A 12 42.62 -11.08 12.65
N LEU A 13 42.48 -9.83 13.09
CA LEU A 13 41.23 -9.27 13.59
C LEU A 13 40.32 -8.99 12.36
N ALA A 14 39.40 -9.90 12.07
CA ALA A 14 38.35 -9.64 11.07
C ALA A 14 37.27 -8.74 11.72
N ALA A 15 37.27 -7.47 11.37
CA ALA A 15 36.19 -6.53 11.74
C ALA A 15 34.94 -6.87 10.92
N LEU A 16 33.94 -7.48 11.55
CA LEU A 16 32.58 -7.61 10.99
C LEU A 16 31.91 -6.24 11.05
N LEU A 17 31.84 -5.55 9.94
CA LEU A 17 30.93 -4.42 9.73
C LEU A 17 29.53 -4.97 9.63
N ALA A 18 28.80 -5.01 10.75
CA ALA A 18 27.36 -5.23 10.78
C ALA A 18 26.67 -4.01 10.16
N GLY A 19 26.35 -4.10 8.88
CA GLY A 19 25.50 -3.13 8.21
C GLY A 19 24.11 -3.18 8.83
N ALA A 20 23.77 -2.19 9.67
CA ALA A 20 22.41 -1.98 10.13
C ALA A 20 21.55 -1.57 8.94
N GLY A 21 20.96 -2.53 8.26
CA GLY A 21 19.90 -2.28 7.28
C GLY A 21 18.75 -1.59 7.99
N VAL A 22 18.49 -0.33 7.64
CA VAL A 22 17.29 0.38 8.08
C VAL A 22 16.12 -0.35 7.43
N ALA A 23 15.47 -1.26 8.16
CA ALA A 23 14.20 -1.81 7.74
C ALA A 23 13.22 -0.64 7.65
N ALA A 24 12.90 -0.21 6.43
CA ALA A 24 11.76 0.67 6.19
C ALA A 24 10.53 -0.11 6.67
N GLY A 25 10.08 0.15 7.90
CA GLY A 25 8.90 -0.47 8.47
C GLY A 25 7.72 -0.28 7.52
N ALA A 26 6.93 -1.34 7.35
CA ALA A 26 5.66 -1.24 6.65
C ALA A 26 4.86 -0.08 7.27
N PRO A 27 4.14 0.72 6.45
CA PRO A 27 3.35 1.82 6.99
C PRO A 27 2.40 1.26 8.05
N ASN A 28 2.42 1.87 9.24
CA ASN A 28 1.52 1.51 10.33
C ASN A 28 0.08 1.73 9.86
N ASP A 29 -0.80 0.76 10.07
CA ASP A 29 -2.22 0.80 9.68
C ASP A 29 -2.91 2.06 10.20
N ASP A 30 -2.66 2.46 11.45
CA ASP A 30 -3.25 3.66 12.04
C ASP A 30 -2.83 4.93 11.31
N ALA A 31 -1.57 5.03 10.89
CA ALA A 31 -1.08 6.19 10.13
C ALA A 31 -1.72 6.27 8.75
N MET A 32 -1.93 5.14 8.08
CA MET A 32 -2.58 5.08 6.77
C MET A 32 -4.09 5.37 6.87
N LEU A 33 -4.75 4.87 7.90
CA LEU A 33 -6.17 5.18 8.17
C LEU A 33 -6.37 6.67 8.47
N LYS A 34 -5.49 7.26 9.28
CA LYS A 34 -5.51 8.70 9.57
C LYS A 34 -5.29 9.53 8.30
N LEU A 35 -4.32 9.14 7.46
CA LEU A 35 -4.08 9.79 6.17
C LEU A 35 -5.31 9.70 5.27
N ALA A 36 -5.91 8.52 5.14
CA ALA A 36 -7.10 8.30 4.35
C ALA A 36 -8.30 9.13 4.84
N ALA A 37 -8.50 9.21 6.16
CA ALA A 37 -9.56 10.00 6.75
C ALA A 37 -9.36 11.51 6.51
N SER A 38 -8.15 12.02 6.76
CA SER A 38 -7.83 13.44 6.55
C SER A 38 -7.90 13.87 5.09
N SER A 39 -7.71 12.93 4.15
CA SER A 39 -7.83 13.16 2.71
C SER A 39 -9.23 12.86 2.16
N GLY A 40 -10.22 12.55 3.02
CA GLY A 40 -11.61 12.31 2.62
C GLY A 40 -11.87 10.96 1.93
N CYS A 41 -10.88 10.07 1.83
CA CYS A 41 -11.01 8.81 1.10
C CYS A 41 -12.06 7.87 1.71
N VAL A 42 -12.18 7.86 3.04
CA VAL A 42 -13.12 7.01 3.78
C VAL A 42 -14.60 7.39 3.60
N THR A 43 -14.88 8.54 3.00
CA THR A 43 -16.26 8.95 2.65
C THR A 43 -16.88 8.02 1.60
N CYS A 44 -16.05 7.50 0.69
CA CYS A 44 -16.48 6.65 -0.42
C CYS A 44 -16.00 5.20 -0.30
N HIS A 45 -14.90 4.96 0.39
CA HIS A 45 -14.25 3.66 0.48
C HIS A 45 -14.28 3.09 1.89
N ALA A 46 -14.69 1.84 2.02
CA ALA A 46 -14.48 1.03 3.22
C ALA A 46 -13.22 0.15 3.05
N ILE A 47 -12.69 -0.39 4.15
CA ILE A 47 -11.62 -1.39 4.10
C ILE A 47 -12.20 -2.75 3.70
N GLU A 48 -13.24 -3.17 4.41
CA GLU A 48 -13.90 -4.47 4.23
C GLU A 48 -14.98 -4.41 3.14
N PRO A 49 -15.10 -5.48 2.32
CA PRO A 49 -16.22 -5.62 1.40
C PRO A 49 -17.54 -5.91 2.15
N GLY A 50 -18.66 -5.74 1.44
CA GLY A 50 -20.00 -6.05 1.98
C GLY A 50 -20.66 -4.90 2.76
N GLY A 51 -19.99 -3.76 2.92
CA GLY A 51 -20.61 -2.54 3.44
C GLY A 51 -21.69 -2.05 2.49
N LYS A 52 -22.72 -1.42 3.08
CA LYS A 52 -23.75 -0.71 2.31
C LYS A 52 -23.43 0.77 2.30
N GLY A 53 -23.70 1.42 1.19
CA GLY A 53 -23.68 2.86 1.04
C GLY A 53 -24.92 3.51 1.66
N PRO A 54 -25.09 4.83 1.45
CA PRO A 54 -26.29 5.55 1.89
C PRO A 54 -27.57 4.86 1.41
N ASP A 55 -28.60 4.87 2.23
CA ASP A 55 -29.94 4.32 1.94
C ASP A 55 -29.97 2.83 1.56
N GLY A 56 -28.95 2.06 2.03
CA GLY A 56 -28.85 0.63 1.74
C GLY A 56 -28.44 0.29 0.33
N LEU A 57 -28.03 1.27 -0.47
CA LEU A 57 -27.49 1.08 -1.82
C LEU A 57 -26.10 0.43 -1.80
N ALA A 58 -25.56 0.12 -2.99
CA ALA A 58 -24.18 -0.30 -3.12
C ALA A 58 -23.24 0.79 -2.55
N PRO A 59 -22.05 0.43 -2.01
CA PRO A 59 -21.07 1.39 -1.51
C PRO A 59 -20.69 2.37 -2.63
N VAL A 60 -20.32 3.60 -2.25
CA VAL A 60 -19.96 4.64 -3.24
C VAL A 60 -18.72 4.26 -4.03
N GLY A 61 -17.68 3.79 -3.37
CA GLY A 61 -16.44 3.28 -3.99
C GLY A 61 -16.16 1.83 -3.60
N PRO A 62 -15.28 1.15 -4.32
CA PRO A 62 -14.92 -0.23 -3.99
C PRO A 62 -14.21 -0.32 -2.63
N ALA A 63 -14.47 -1.40 -1.91
CA ALA A 63 -13.71 -1.71 -0.71
C ALA A 63 -12.21 -1.92 -1.04
N TRP A 64 -11.33 -1.45 -0.17
CA TRP A 64 -9.90 -1.52 -0.44
C TRP A 64 -9.36 -2.95 -0.51
N LYS A 65 -9.91 -3.88 0.24
CA LYS A 65 -9.57 -5.31 0.11
C LYS A 65 -9.97 -5.90 -1.24
N ASP A 66 -11.06 -5.42 -1.84
CA ASP A 66 -11.45 -5.82 -3.20
C ASP A 66 -10.48 -5.22 -4.23
N VAL A 67 -10.05 -3.96 -4.02
CA VAL A 67 -9.01 -3.33 -4.85
C VAL A 67 -7.71 -4.12 -4.75
N ALA A 68 -7.24 -4.46 -3.55
CA ALA A 68 -6.06 -5.29 -3.34
C ALA A 68 -6.16 -6.64 -4.06
N ALA A 69 -7.31 -7.31 -3.96
CA ALA A 69 -7.56 -8.59 -4.62
C ALA A 69 -7.53 -8.47 -6.15
N LYS A 70 -8.17 -7.42 -6.71
CA LYS A 70 -8.24 -7.14 -8.15
C LYS A 70 -6.87 -6.94 -8.78
N TYR A 71 -6.00 -6.20 -8.10
CA TYR A 71 -4.70 -5.80 -8.63
C TYR A 71 -3.54 -6.71 -8.17
N LYS A 72 -3.85 -7.80 -7.48
CA LYS A 72 -2.83 -8.74 -7.00
C LYS A 72 -1.94 -9.25 -8.13
N GLY A 73 -0.62 -9.13 -7.95
CA GLY A 73 0.38 -9.60 -8.91
C GLY A 73 0.59 -8.70 -10.13
N GLN A 74 -0.12 -7.59 -10.24
CA GLN A 74 0.09 -6.61 -11.32
C GLN A 74 1.23 -5.66 -10.93
N LYS A 75 2.34 -5.70 -11.66
CA LYS A 75 3.56 -4.92 -11.35
C LYS A 75 3.33 -3.41 -11.36
N ASP A 76 2.45 -2.91 -12.24
CA ASP A 76 2.19 -1.49 -12.42
C ASP A 76 1.02 -0.96 -11.59
N ALA A 77 0.40 -1.82 -10.76
CA ALA A 77 -0.80 -1.48 -10.00
C ALA A 77 -0.64 -0.22 -9.15
N GLN A 78 0.48 -0.10 -8.42
CA GLN A 78 0.70 1.06 -7.57
C GLN A 78 0.76 2.36 -8.39
N ALA A 79 1.50 2.38 -9.50
CA ALA A 79 1.62 3.55 -10.34
C ALA A 79 0.27 3.89 -11.01
N GLN A 80 -0.45 2.89 -11.51
CA GLN A 80 -1.75 3.05 -12.12
C GLN A 80 -2.77 3.64 -11.13
N LEU A 81 -2.89 3.04 -9.95
CA LEU A 81 -3.85 3.48 -8.94
C LEU A 81 -3.49 4.85 -8.35
N THR A 82 -2.19 5.16 -8.19
CA THR A 82 -1.77 6.49 -7.78
C THR A 82 -2.23 7.54 -8.80
N ARG A 83 -2.06 7.29 -10.10
CA ARG A 83 -2.59 8.19 -11.14
C ARG A 83 -4.11 8.32 -11.05
N THR A 84 -4.84 7.23 -10.81
CA THR A 84 -6.30 7.27 -10.62
C THR A 84 -6.68 8.13 -9.43
N VAL A 85 -5.97 8.05 -8.30
CA VAL A 85 -6.21 8.92 -7.15
C VAL A 85 -6.00 10.38 -7.53
N MET A 86 -4.92 10.69 -8.22
CA MET A 86 -4.57 12.08 -8.57
C MET A 86 -5.48 12.70 -9.65
N GLN A 87 -5.85 11.91 -10.66
CA GLN A 87 -6.51 12.39 -11.87
C GLN A 87 -7.99 12.01 -11.97
N GLY A 88 -8.47 11.14 -11.09
CA GLY A 88 -9.80 10.55 -11.18
C GLY A 88 -9.85 9.33 -12.08
N SER A 89 -11.01 8.67 -12.12
CA SER A 89 -11.25 7.48 -12.95
C SER A 89 -12.21 7.77 -14.11
N ASN A 90 -12.06 7.01 -15.21
CA ASN A 90 -12.99 7.06 -16.33
C ASN A 90 -14.28 6.29 -15.97
N PRO A 91 -15.48 6.93 -15.93
CA PRO A 91 -16.72 6.26 -15.59
C PRO A 91 -17.14 5.19 -16.59
N TYR A 92 -16.70 5.29 -17.83
CA TYR A 92 -17.08 4.36 -18.92
C TYR A 92 -16.26 3.09 -18.92
N GLU A 93 -15.03 3.13 -18.41
CA GLU A 93 -14.05 2.03 -18.42
C GLU A 93 -13.78 1.44 -17.03
N SER A 94 -14.57 1.84 -16.03
CA SER A 94 -14.36 1.37 -14.65
C SER A 94 -14.69 -0.11 -14.49
N HIS A 95 -13.73 -0.87 -13.95
CA HIS A 95 -13.95 -2.25 -13.50
C HIS A 95 -15.09 -2.35 -12.47
N TRP A 96 -15.34 -1.28 -11.74
CA TRP A 96 -16.31 -1.23 -10.64
C TRP A 96 -17.70 -0.81 -11.08
N LYS A 97 -17.90 -0.53 -12.37
CA LYS A 97 -19.20 -0.18 -12.94
C LYS A 97 -20.25 -1.27 -12.61
N GLY A 98 -21.35 -0.84 -12.03
CA GLY A 98 -22.43 -1.73 -11.57
C GLY A 98 -22.17 -2.49 -10.28
N LYS A 99 -20.98 -2.34 -9.67
CA LYS A 99 -20.63 -2.93 -8.37
C LYS A 99 -20.64 -1.90 -7.24
N VAL A 100 -20.52 -0.64 -7.59
CA VAL A 100 -20.57 0.51 -6.69
C VAL A 100 -21.58 1.52 -7.21
N SER A 101 -22.10 2.37 -6.33
CA SER A 101 -23.07 3.42 -6.71
C SER A 101 -22.42 4.66 -7.30
N GLY A 102 -21.15 4.93 -6.97
CA GLY A 102 -20.40 6.04 -7.56
C GLY A 102 -20.07 5.81 -9.03
N LEU A 103 -20.27 6.85 -9.86
CA LEU A 103 -19.99 6.77 -11.29
C LEU A 103 -18.49 6.75 -11.60
N ALA A 104 -17.72 7.57 -10.87
CA ALA A 104 -16.29 7.69 -11.03
C ALA A 104 -15.67 8.21 -9.73
N MET A 105 -14.40 7.88 -9.51
CA MET A 105 -13.60 8.52 -8.48
C MET A 105 -13.18 9.91 -8.98
N PRO A 106 -13.43 10.99 -8.22
CA PRO A 106 -13.00 12.33 -8.62
C PRO A 106 -11.48 12.49 -8.53
N PRO A 107 -10.89 13.49 -9.19
CA PRO A 107 -9.49 13.87 -8.97
C PRO A 107 -9.26 14.36 -7.53
N ASN A 108 -8.24 13.82 -6.85
CA ASN A 108 -7.99 14.15 -5.44
C ASN A 108 -6.68 14.95 -5.21
N LYS A 109 -6.07 15.47 -6.25
CA LYS A 109 -4.81 16.24 -6.18
C LYS A 109 -4.82 17.45 -5.24
N VAL A 110 -6.00 17.95 -4.89
CA VAL A 110 -6.17 19.06 -3.93
C VAL A 110 -6.30 18.57 -2.49
N ALA A 111 -6.60 17.29 -2.27
CA ALA A 111 -6.85 16.70 -0.95
C ALA A 111 -5.67 15.87 -0.44
N ILE A 112 -4.82 15.37 -1.34
CA ILE A 112 -3.69 14.50 -0.99
C ILE A 112 -2.50 14.77 -1.93
N SER A 113 -1.28 14.75 -1.38
CA SER A 113 -0.06 14.83 -2.19
C SER A 113 0.16 13.52 -2.98
N GLU A 114 0.86 13.58 -4.12
CA GLU A 114 1.18 12.37 -4.90
C GLU A 114 2.01 11.37 -4.10
N ALA A 115 2.95 11.85 -3.28
CA ALA A 115 3.76 11.01 -2.41
C ALA A 115 2.91 10.26 -1.38
N ASP A 116 1.96 10.94 -0.76
CA ASP A 116 1.04 10.33 0.19
C ASP A 116 0.02 9.40 -0.49
N ALA A 117 -0.48 9.77 -1.66
CA ALA A 117 -1.33 8.91 -2.47
C ALA A 117 -0.60 7.59 -2.83
N LYS A 118 0.67 7.68 -3.23
CA LYS A 118 1.51 6.50 -3.50
C LYS A 118 1.70 5.63 -2.26
N ARG A 119 1.95 6.23 -1.09
CA ARG A 119 2.07 5.49 0.18
C ARG A 119 0.76 4.79 0.55
N LEU A 120 -0.36 5.52 0.46
CA LEU A 120 -1.69 4.98 0.76
C LEU A 120 -2.07 3.83 -0.19
N VAL A 121 -1.85 4.00 -1.50
CA VAL A 121 -2.07 2.95 -2.51
C VAL A 121 -1.19 1.73 -2.23
N GLY A 122 0.09 1.92 -1.89
CA GLY A 122 0.97 0.82 -1.52
C GLY A 122 0.46 0.02 -0.33
N TRP A 123 -0.03 0.71 0.70
CA TRP A 123 -0.66 0.09 1.86
C TRP A 123 -1.95 -0.66 1.47
N ILE A 124 -2.84 -0.05 0.68
CA ILE A 124 -4.07 -0.70 0.19
C ILE A 124 -3.75 -2.00 -0.55
N LEU A 125 -2.77 -1.99 -1.46
CA LEU A 125 -2.37 -3.17 -2.23
C LEU A 125 -1.76 -4.28 -1.37
N ALA A 126 -1.24 -3.96 -0.18
CA ALA A 126 -0.71 -4.90 0.79
C ALA A 126 -1.78 -5.49 1.73
N LEU A 127 -3.01 -4.98 1.71
CA LEU A 127 -4.09 -5.48 2.58
C LEU A 127 -4.35 -6.97 2.33
N PRO A 128 -4.58 -7.76 3.40
CA PRO A 128 -4.96 -9.15 3.25
C PRO A 128 -6.30 -9.26 2.51
N ARG A 129 -6.49 -10.36 1.79
CA ARG A 129 -7.79 -10.61 1.17
C ARG A 129 -8.89 -10.63 2.24
N ALA A 130 -10.07 -10.13 1.86
CA ALA A 130 -11.25 -10.38 2.68
C ALA A 130 -11.42 -11.89 2.89
N ALA A 131 -11.77 -12.27 4.11
CA ALA A 131 -12.16 -13.66 4.36
C ALA A 131 -13.33 -14.00 3.43
N LYS A 132 -13.25 -15.16 2.78
CA LYS A 132 -14.37 -15.64 1.97
C LYS A 132 -15.51 -16.01 2.94
N PRO A 133 -16.73 -15.53 2.73
CA PRO A 133 -17.87 -15.92 3.56
C PRO A 133 -18.13 -17.41 3.52
#